data_b93148703d044ea38d1ec4401854ab87
#
_entry.id   b93148703d044ea38d1ec4401854ab87
#
_cell.length_a   1.000
_cell.length_b   1.000
_cell.length_c   1.000
_cell.angle_alpha   90.00
_cell.angle_beta   90.00
_cell.angle_gamma   90.00
#
_symmetry.space_group_name_H-M   'P 1'
#
loop_
_entity.id
_entity.type
_entity.pdbx_description
1 polymer ?
#
loop_
_entity_poly.entity_id
_entity_poly.type
_entity_poly.pdbx_seq_one_letter_code
_entity_poly.pdbx_strand_id
1 'polypeptide(L)'
;MFSSIINLKFPSTAEAKIAASHFSEILGSKISHYDYLGIQITIGKTGELSVCVRFDEATRLKKFETDISDLLSDIKKSFIYKEEKYTGVCIFSFEREAQNSAVNI
;
A
#
# COMPACT_ATOMS: atom_id res chain seq x y z
N MET A 1 -5.75 -15.88 -3.96
CA MET A 1 -5.14 -14.53 -3.91
C MET A 1 -5.54 -13.83 -2.62
N PHE A 2 -4.57 -13.27 -1.93
CA PHE A 2 -4.76 -12.60 -0.65
C PHE A 2 -4.39 -11.12 -0.79
N SER A 3 -5.09 -10.25 -0.09
CA SER A 3 -4.85 -8.81 -0.17
C SER A 3 -4.63 -8.21 1.21
N SER A 4 -3.66 -7.30 1.29
CA SER A 4 -3.49 -6.41 2.43
C SER A 4 -3.95 -5.02 2.00
N ILE A 5 -4.90 -4.45 2.70
CA ILE A 5 -5.47 -3.15 2.39
C ILE A 5 -5.21 -2.20 3.56
N ILE A 6 -4.55 -1.10 3.25
CA ILE A 6 -4.17 -0.09 4.23
C ILE A 6 -4.76 1.24 3.76
N ASN A 7 -5.64 1.80 4.57
CA ASN A 7 -6.26 3.09 4.30
C ASN A 7 -5.79 4.09 5.34
N LEU A 8 -5.22 5.19 4.86
CA LEU A 8 -4.72 6.27 5.72
C LEU A 8 -5.43 7.57 5.37
N LYS A 9 -5.65 8.40 6.37
CA LYS A 9 -6.24 9.73 6.19
C LYS A 9 -5.33 10.77 6.81
N PHE A 10 -4.76 11.61 5.95
CA PHE A 10 -3.88 12.72 6.34
C PHE A 10 -4.67 14.02 6.41
N PRO A 11 -4.17 15.03 7.14
CA PRO A 11 -4.85 16.34 7.19
C PRO A 11 -4.91 17.07 5.85
N SER A 12 -4.01 16.78 4.92
CA SER A 12 -3.95 17.45 3.62
C SER A 12 -3.52 16.50 2.51
N THR A 13 -3.87 16.88 1.28
CA THR A 13 -3.42 16.16 0.09
C THR A 13 -1.89 16.22 -0.06
N ALA A 14 -1.27 17.33 0.31
CA ALA A 14 0.19 17.46 0.23
C ALA A 14 0.90 16.43 1.10
N GLU A 15 0.43 16.22 2.32
CA GLU A 15 0.99 15.20 3.20
C GLU A 15 0.75 13.79 2.67
N ALA A 16 -0.43 13.54 2.13
CA ALA A 16 -0.75 12.25 1.51
C ALA A 16 0.18 11.95 0.33
N LYS A 17 0.50 12.95 -0.49
CA LYS A 17 1.44 12.78 -1.61
C LYS A 17 2.85 12.43 -1.15
N ILE A 18 3.33 13.07 -0.10
CA ILE A 18 4.65 12.77 0.45
C ILE A 18 4.68 11.35 0.99
N ALA A 19 3.67 10.97 1.76
CA ALA A 19 3.57 9.61 2.29
C ALA A 19 3.45 8.56 1.17
N ALA A 20 2.66 8.85 0.13
CA ALA A 20 2.52 7.97 -1.03
C ALA A 20 3.86 7.73 -1.74
N SER A 21 4.69 8.77 -1.87
CA SER A 21 6.03 8.64 -2.44
C SER A 21 6.91 7.70 -1.61
N HIS A 22 6.85 7.80 -0.29
CA HIS A 22 7.58 6.89 0.59
C HIS A 22 7.11 5.45 0.42
N PHE A 23 5.80 5.21 0.42
CA PHE A 23 5.26 3.87 0.21
C PHE A 23 5.69 3.31 -1.14
N SER A 24 5.55 4.10 -2.18
CA SER A 24 5.92 3.71 -3.55
C SER A 24 7.39 3.31 -3.64
N GLU A 25 8.28 4.10 -3.06
CA GLU A 25 9.71 3.84 -3.09
C GLU A 25 10.06 2.58 -2.30
N ILE A 26 9.58 2.47 -1.06
CA ILE A 26 9.93 1.35 -0.20
C ILE A 26 9.31 0.05 -0.70
N LEU A 27 8.01 0.05 -1.02
CA LEU A 27 7.34 -1.16 -1.50
C LEU A 27 7.84 -1.57 -2.88
N GLY A 28 8.11 -0.59 -3.75
CA GLY A 28 8.67 -0.84 -5.08
C GLY A 28 10.05 -1.49 -5.02
N SER A 29 10.88 -1.08 -4.07
CA SER A 29 12.22 -1.65 -3.90
C SER A 29 12.21 -3.08 -3.37
N LYS A 30 11.08 -3.56 -2.86
CA LYS A 30 10.96 -4.90 -2.27
C LYS A 30 10.12 -5.87 -3.11
N ILE A 31 9.89 -5.55 -4.37
CA ILE A 31 9.09 -6.43 -5.25
C ILE A 31 9.65 -7.84 -5.30
N SER A 32 10.96 -7.98 -5.51
CA SER A 32 11.58 -9.30 -5.58
C SER A 32 11.64 -10.01 -4.22
N HIS A 33 11.71 -9.23 -3.15
CA HIS A 33 11.78 -9.78 -1.78
C HIS A 33 10.47 -10.45 -1.35
N TYR A 34 9.33 -9.80 -1.62
CA TYR A 34 8.01 -10.31 -1.22
C TYR A 34 7.29 -11.05 -2.33
N ASP A 35 7.75 -10.90 -3.56
CA ASP A 35 7.11 -11.52 -4.74
C ASP A 35 5.62 -11.19 -4.81
N TYR A 36 5.31 -9.89 -4.79
CA TYR A 36 3.94 -9.40 -4.88
C TYR A 36 3.27 -9.83 -6.19
N LEU A 37 1.98 -10.16 -6.14
CA LEU A 37 1.17 -10.25 -7.35
C LEU A 37 0.85 -8.88 -7.91
N GLY A 38 0.67 -7.90 -7.04
CA GLY A 38 0.40 -6.55 -7.46
C GLY A 38 0.40 -5.58 -6.30
N ILE A 39 0.64 -4.31 -6.61
CA ILE A 39 0.60 -3.21 -5.67
C ILE A 39 -0.16 -2.06 -6.34
N GLN A 40 -1.10 -1.47 -5.62
CA GLN A 40 -1.77 -0.25 -6.04
C GLN A 40 -1.74 0.76 -4.92
N ILE A 41 -1.35 1.99 -5.26
CA ILE A 41 -1.35 3.11 -4.32
C ILE A 41 -2.22 4.20 -4.94
N THR A 42 -3.23 4.64 -4.20
CA THR A 42 -4.21 5.62 -4.67
C THR A 42 -4.31 6.75 -3.66
N ILE A 43 -4.33 7.99 -4.16
CA ILE A 43 -4.54 9.18 -3.30
C ILE A 43 -5.88 9.82 -3.66
N GLY A 44 -6.61 10.24 -2.63
CA GLY A 44 -7.84 11.01 -2.79
C GLY A 44 -7.57 12.52 -2.76
N LYS A 45 -8.62 13.30 -3.00
CA LYS A 45 -8.52 14.76 -3.09
C LYS A 45 -8.40 15.46 -1.73
N THR A 46 -8.77 14.77 -0.65
CA THR A 46 -8.83 15.37 0.70
C THR A 46 -7.90 14.67 1.70
N GLY A 47 -6.80 14.10 1.23
CA GLY A 47 -5.80 13.49 2.10
C GLY A 47 -5.92 11.99 2.30
N GLU A 48 -6.79 11.33 1.56
CA GLU A 48 -6.91 9.87 1.59
C GLU A 48 -5.71 9.23 0.88
N LEU A 49 -5.25 8.11 1.42
CA LEU A 49 -4.22 7.28 0.80
C LEU A 49 -4.60 5.82 1.01
N SER A 50 -4.69 5.06 -0.07
CA SER A 50 -4.95 3.62 -0.01
C SER A 50 -3.79 2.86 -0.61
N VAL A 51 -3.33 1.84 0.10
CA VAL A 51 -2.30 0.92 -0.37
C VAL A 51 -2.91 -0.47 -0.40
N CYS A 52 -2.97 -1.08 -1.57
CA CYS A 52 -3.45 -2.44 -1.74
C CYS A 52 -2.31 -3.30 -2.27
N VAL A 53 -1.96 -4.33 -1.53
CA VAL A 53 -0.89 -5.26 -1.90
C VAL A 53 -1.46 -6.67 -1.98
N ARG A 54 -1.20 -7.35 -3.10
CA ARG A 54 -1.76 -8.69 -3.35
C ARG A 54 -0.67 -9.73 -3.37
N PHE A 55 -0.99 -10.91 -2.83
CA PHE A 55 -0.09 -12.06 -2.73
C PHE A 55 -0.80 -13.33 -3.20
N ASP A 56 -0.04 -14.27 -3.74
CA ASP A 56 -0.55 -15.59 -4.11
C ASP A 56 -0.53 -16.59 -2.94
N GLU A 57 0.32 -16.34 -1.93
CA GLU A 57 0.48 -17.22 -0.78
C GLU A 57 0.26 -16.49 0.55
N ALA A 58 -0.43 -17.15 1.48
CA ALA A 58 -0.70 -16.60 2.80
C ALA A 58 0.58 -16.36 3.62
N THR A 59 1.60 -17.19 3.44
CA THR A 59 2.87 -17.05 4.16
C THR A 59 3.59 -15.76 3.81
N ARG A 60 3.54 -15.36 2.54
CA ARG A 60 4.15 -14.11 2.07
C ARG A 60 3.39 -12.91 2.61
N LEU A 61 2.07 -13.00 2.66
CA LEU A 61 1.23 -11.97 3.24
C LEU A 61 1.57 -11.75 4.72
N LYS A 62 1.72 -12.82 5.49
CA LYS A 62 2.05 -12.73 6.92
C LYS A 62 3.40 -12.07 7.16
N LYS A 63 4.40 -12.41 6.35
CA LYS A 63 5.71 -11.77 6.45
C LYS A 63 5.62 -10.29 6.14
N PHE A 64 4.88 -9.93 5.11
CA PHE A 64 4.64 -8.54 4.74
C PHE A 64 3.96 -7.77 5.87
N GLU A 65 2.92 -8.34 6.50
CA GLU A 65 2.21 -7.71 7.59
C GLU A 65 3.13 -7.39 8.77
N THR A 66 4.05 -8.29 9.08
CA THR A 66 5.02 -8.07 10.14
C THR A 66 5.94 -6.90 9.82
N ASP A 67 6.45 -6.88 8.59
CA ASP A 67 7.41 -5.86 8.16
C ASP A 67 6.75 -4.50 7.94
N ILE A 68 5.51 -4.47 7.46
CA ILE A 68 4.79 -3.21 7.22
C ILE A 68 4.48 -2.46 8.52
N SER A 69 4.37 -3.17 9.63
CA SER A 69 4.18 -2.53 10.94
C SER A 69 5.33 -1.59 11.28
N ASP A 70 6.55 -1.98 10.95
CA ASP A 70 7.74 -1.15 11.18
C ASP A 70 7.72 0.09 10.29
N LEU A 71 7.34 -0.08 9.02
CA LEU A 71 7.21 1.04 8.09
C LEU A 71 6.14 2.03 8.55
N LEU A 72 4.97 1.53 8.96
CA LEU A 72 3.91 2.39 9.47
C LEU A 72 4.32 3.12 10.73
N SER A 73 5.07 2.45 11.61
CA SER A 73 5.60 3.07 12.81
C SER A 73 6.55 4.23 12.47
N ASP A 74 7.40 4.06 11.46
CA ASP A 74 8.31 5.11 11.00
C ASP A 74 7.56 6.29 10.40
N ILE A 75 6.51 6.04 9.63
CA ILE A 75 5.70 7.10 9.04
C ILE A 75 4.97 7.89 10.11
N LYS A 76 4.51 7.23 11.18
CA LYS A 76 3.87 7.91 12.32
C LYS A 76 4.77 8.91 13.04
N LYS A 77 6.08 8.76 12.94
CA LYS A 77 7.04 9.71 13.53
C LYS A 77 7.03 11.05 12.80
N SER A 78 6.68 11.05 11.52
CA SER A 78 6.72 12.26 10.68
C SER A 78 5.35 12.80 10.32
N PHE A 79 4.29 12.00 10.43
CA PHE A 79 2.95 12.37 10.00
C PHE A 79 1.91 12.02 11.04
N ILE A 80 0.86 12.83 11.10
CA ILE A 80 -0.35 12.55 11.87
C ILE A 80 -1.40 12.05 10.89
N TYR A 81 -1.96 10.86 11.14
CA TYR A 81 -2.98 10.30 10.26
C TYR A 81 -3.87 9.30 11.00
N LYS A 82 -5.04 9.04 10.44
CA LYS A 82 -5.91 7.95 10.87
C LYS A 82 -5.63 6.73 10.01
N GLU A 83 -5.66 5.55 10.61
CA GLU A 83 -5.33 4.30 9.94
C GLU A 83 -6.45 3.29 10.09
N GLU A 84 -6.82 2.65 8.98
CA GLU A 84 -7.65 1.45 8.97
C GLU A 84 -6.96 0.44 8.06
N LYS A 85 -6.79 -0.78 8.56
CA LYS A 85 -6.16 -1.83 7.76
C LYS A 85 -6.85 -3.17 8.00
N TYR A 86 -6.90 -3.99 6.95
CA TYR A 86 -7.37 -5.36 7.05
C TYR A 86 -6.74 -6.20 5.96
N THR A 87 -6.80 -7.51 6.14
CA THR A 87 -6.37 -8.48 5.14
C THR A 87 -7.54 -9.39 4.81
N GLY A 88 -7.56 -9.87 3.59
CA GLY A 88 -8.64 -10.73 3.16
C GLY A 88 -8.30 -11.55 1.93
N VAL A 89 -9.27 -12.33 1.49
CA VAL A 89 -9.18 -13.12 0.28
C VAL A 89 -9.89 -12.37 -0.84
N CYS A 90 -9.23 -12.25 -1.97
CA CYS A 90 -9.84 -11.62 -3.13
C CYS A 90 -10.89 -12.56 -3.72
N ILE A 91 -12.14 -12.12 -3.80
CA ILE A 91 -13.24 -12.93 -4.30
C ILE A 91 -13.57 -12.66 -5.76
N PHE A 92 -13.08 -11.55 -6.32
CA PHE A 92 -13.26 -11.22 -7.73
C PHE A 92 -12.18 -10.25 -8.17
N SER A 93 -11.58 -10.50 -9.34
CA SER A 93 -10.57 -9.62 -9.90
C SER A 93 -10.69 -9.63 -11.42
N PHE A 94 -10.58 -8.45 -12.01
CA PHE A 94 -10.48 -8.29 -13.46
C PHE A 94 -9.41 -7.27 -13.77
N GLU A 95 -8.50 -7.62 -14.68
CA GLU A 95 -7.47 -6.71 -15.17
C GLU A 95 -7.42 -6.76 -16.68
N ARG A 96 -7.45 -5.60 -17.32
CA ARG A 96 -7.41 -5.53 -18.77
C ARG A 96 -6.02 -5.87 -19.32
N GLU A 97 -4.99 -5.26 -18.71
CA GLU A 97 -3.59 -5.52 -19.04
C GLU A 97 -2.73 -5.29 -17.82
N ALA A 98 -1.69 -6.11 -17.67
CA ALA A 98 -0.70 -5.91 -16.61
C ALA A 98 0.36 -4.93 -17.11
N GLN A 99 0.29 -3.69 -16.66
CA GLN A 99 1.27 -2.66 -17.00
C GLN A 99 1.77 -1.99 -15.73
N ASN A 100 3.07 -1.67 -15.72
CA ASN A 100 3.62 -0.77 -14.72
C ASN A 100 3.45 0.65 -15.24
N SER A 101 2.70 1.46 -14.51
CA SER A 101 2.55 2.87 -14.85
C SER A 101 2.55 3.71 -13.58
N ALA A 102 3.14 4.89 -13.67
CA ALA A 102 3.09 5.89 -12.63
C ALA A 102 2.58 7.19 -13.24
N VAL A 103 1.63 7.81 -12.57
CA VAL A 103 1.02 9.07 -13.00
C VAL A 103 1.33 10.15 -11.99
N ASN A 104 1.81 11.28 -12.46
CA ASN A 104 2.01 12.46 -11.62
C ASN A 104 0.65 13.10 -11.32
N ILE A 105 0.42 13.31 -10.06
CA ILE A 105 -0.84 13.86 -9.58
C ILE A 105 -0.69 15.32 -9.26
#